data_6295c7b233e724a8ab02587665635735
#
_entry.id   6295c7b233e724a8ab02587665635735
#
_cell.length_a   1.000
_cell.length_b   1.000
_cell.length_c   1.000
_cell.angle_alpha   90.00
_cell.angle_beta   90.00
_cell.angle_gamma   90.00
#
_symmetry.space_group_name_H-M   'P 1'
#
loop_
_entity.id
_entity.type
_entity.pdbx_description
1 polymer ?
#
loop_
_entity_poly.entity_id
_entity_poly.type
_entity_poly.pdbx_seq_one_letter_code
_entity_poly.pdbx_strand_id
1 'polypeptide(L)'
;MANERDNKYIDEEEVYNKSLLDQHLLDNDIDAFRDEFLGMHTYEQSEYFEDSDDEIRQRIFEVLSPEEVADFFEQLEFEEEEYDPLFDTMNANYASKVLENMSSDNAVDIMNQLSKQKVASMLTLMNKEDAKEIKALLHYEEDTAGGIMTTEYISLKVTTLVKEALMHVKEQAPDAETIYVIFAVNDHKQLVGVLSLRDLIVAENDAYIEDVMSERVVSANVADDQEDVAQKMRDYDFIAMPVVDYQDHLLGIITIDDILDVMDEEASEDYSRLAGVSDVNAKHDSVFKTAGKRLPWLITLTFLSMITATLIGSFEDTLSKVALLGAFIPIISGMSGNSGTQSLAVSVRKISTGEINEQSKFLVALREAGSGLISGVVCGILLIICIVVLHRQPILATIVGGSLTAAMTVGTLMGAVIPLIMNKLNIDPAVASGPFITTINDIISMLIYFGLATTLMSYLI
;
A
#
# COMPACT_ATOMS: atom_id res chain seq x y z
N MET A 1 6.94 -27.20 46.26
CA MET A 1 7.40 -27.61 44.92
C MET A 1 6.50 -26.85 43.95
N ALA A 2 6.85 -25.62 43.64
CA ALA A 2 6.19 -24.81 42.66
C ALA A 2 6.91 -25.05 41.32
N ASN A 3 6.12 -25.39 40.30
CA ASN A 3 6.55 -25.64 38.94
C ASN A 3 6.88 -24.27 38.33
N GLU A 4 8.15 -23.97 38.14
CA GLU A 4 8.63 -22.92 37.28
C GLU A 4 8.22 -23.31 35.85
N ARG A 5 7.15 -22.72 35.37
CA ARG A 5 6.90 -22.64 33.94
C ARG A 5 7.78 -21.49 33.42
N ASP A 6 8.85 -21.84 32.78
CA ASP A 6 9.67 -20.92 32.00
C ASP A 6 8.75 -20.18 31.05
N ASN A 7 8.52 -18.92 31.36
CA ASN A 7 7.82 -17.95 30.48
C ASN A 7 8.90 -17.44 29.52
N LYS A 8 9.15 -18.19 28.47
CA LYS A 8 9.94 -17.70 27.35
C LYS A 8 9.14 -16.60 26.65
N TYR A 9 9.26 -15.38 27.13
CA TYR A 9 9.08 -14.23 26.26
C TYR A 9 10.32 -14.23 25.34
N ILE A 10 10.10 -14.23 24.06
CA ILE A 10 11.12 -13.96 23.06
C ILE A 10 11.54 -12.51 23.30
N ASP A 11 12.74 -12.29 23.87
CA ASP A 11 13.36 -10.97 23.89
C ASP A 11 13.71 -10.62 22.44
N GLU A 12 13.34 -9.45 21.97
CA GLU A 12 13.55 -8.93 20.60
C GLU A 12 15.04 -8.66 20.26
N GLU A 13 16.00 -9.16 21.04
CA GLU A 13 17.43 -9.06 20.77
C GLU A 13 18.00 -10.44 20.38
N GLU A 14 18.24 -10.63 19.06
CA GLU A 14 18.91 -11.76 18.41
C GLU A 14 18.22 -13.14 18.63
N VAL A 15 17.17 -13.38 17.87
CA VAL A 15 16.43 -14.65 17.85
C VAL A 15 17.31 -15.78 17.27
N TYR A 16 18.31 -15.46 16.46
CA TYR A 16 19.30 -16.41 15.92
C TYR A 16 20.73 -15.89 16.00
N ASN A 17 21.70 -16.79 16.06
CA ASN A 17 23.12 -16.43 16.10
C ASN A 17 23.73 -16.47 14.70
N LYS A 18 23.68 -15.36 13.96
CA LYS A 18 24.21 -15.23 12.61
C LYS A 18 25.65 -15.73 12.48
N SER A 19 26.53 -15.35 13.43
CA SER A 19 27.94 -15.74 13.37
C SER A 19 28.17 -17.25 13.54
N LEU A 20 27.30 -17.95 14.24
CA LEU A 20 27.33 -19.39 14.40
C LEU A 20 26.87 -20.11 13.13
N LEU A 21 25.77 -19.65 12.52
CA LEU A 21 25.27 -20.16 11.23
C LEU A 21 26.32 -19.99 10.12
N ASP A 22 26.90 -18.79 10.01
CA ASP A 22 28.00 -18.53 9.07
C ASP A 22 29.19 -19.47 9.31
N GLN A 23 29.56 -19.69 10.57
CA GLN A 23 30.66 -20.59 10.92
C GLN A 23 30.36 -22.05 10.52
N HIS A 24 29.13 -22.55 10.74
CA HIS A 24 28.74 -23.90 10.34
C HIS A 24 28.87 -24.08 8.81
N LEU A 25 28.42 -23.10 8.03
CA LEU A 25 28.56 -23.13 6.57
C LEU A 25 30.02 -23.08 6.11
N LEU A 26 30.84 -22.19 6.70
CA LEU A 26 32.26 -22.04 6.35
C LEU A 26 33.11 -23.26 6.77
N ASP A 27 32.79 -23.86 7.89
CA ASP A 27 33.46 -25.09 8.40
C ASP A 27 32.93 -26.38 7.71
N ASN A 28 31.93 -26.23 6.81
CA ASN A 28 31.24 -27.30 6.11
C ASN A 28 30.56 -28.32 7.05
N ASP A 29 30.10 -27.83 8.21
CA ASP A 29 29.28 -28.60 9.17
C ASP A 29 27.79 -28.49 8.76
N ILE A 30 27.47 -29.22 7.70
CA ILE A 30 26.15 -29.15 7.05
C ILE A 30 25.04 -29.60 8.00
N ASP A 31 25.27 -30.64 8.75
CA ASP A 31 24.26 -31.22 9.66
C ASP A 31 23.91 -30.20 10.77
N ALA A 32 24.92 -29.57 11.38
CA ALA A 32 24.69 -28.55 12.39
C ALA A 32 23.99 -27.30 11.84
N PHE A 33 24.37 -26.85 10.64
CA PHE A 33 23.69 -25.73 9.97
C PHE A 33 22.21 -26.05 9.73
N ARG A 34 21.92 -27.21 9.15
CA ARG A 34 20.54 -27.62 8.83
C ARG A 34 19.68 -27.75 10.09
N ASP A 35 20.21 -28.39 11.15
CA ASP A 35 19.48 -28.55 12.41
C ASP A 35 19.12 -27.20 13.05
N GLU A 36 20.05 -26.23 13.00
CA GLU A 36 19.83 -24.89 13.57
C GLU A 36 18.94 -24.04 12.65
N PHE A 37 19.26 -23.94 11.37
CA PHE A 37 18.54 -23.09 10.40
C PHE A 37 17.09 -23.55 10.18
N LEU A 38 16.86 -24.84 9.95
CA LEU A 38 15.51 -25.38 9.74
C LEU A 38 14.69 -25.45 11.06
N GLY A 39 15.32 -25.25 12.20
CA GLY A 39 14.66 -25.07 13.50
C GLY A 39 14.15 -23.66 13.75
N MET A 40 14.57 -22.67 12.95
CA MET A 40 14.11 -21.30 13.01
C MET A 40 12.74 -21.15 12.36
N HIS A 41 12.02 -20.06 12.68
CA HIS A 41 10.82 -19.67 11.95
C HIS A 41 11.21 -19.23 10.51
N THR A 42 10.33 -19.43 9.52
CA THR A 42 10.59 -19.05 8.12
C THR A 42 10.93 -17.57 7.95
N TYR A 43 10.29 -16.69 8.71
CA TYR A 43 10.62 -15.27 8.78
C TYR A 43 12.07 -15.00 9.26
N GLU A 44 12.55 -15.72 10.27
CA GLU A 44 13.93 -15.59 10.76
C GLU A 44 14.95 -16.15 9.75
N GLN A 45 14.55 -17.19 9.01
CA GLN A 45 15.35 -17.76 7.92
C GLN A 45 15.49 -16.76 6.76
N SER A 46 14.42 -16.05 6.40
CA SER A 46 14.47 -15.01 5.37
C SER A 46 15.32 -13.82 5.80
N GLU A 47 15.18 -13.32 7.04
CA GLU A 47 16.04 -12.25 7.57
C GLU A 47 17.53 -12.64 7.55
N TYR A 48 17.86 -13.85 7.99
CA TYR A 48 19.23 -14.33 7.93
C TYR A 48 19.76 -14.39 6.49
N PHE A 49 18.91 -14.85 5.55
CA PHE A 49 19.27 -14.92 4.13
C PHE A 49 19.46 -13.52 3.50
N GLU A 50 18.57 -12.58 3.81
CA GLU A 50 18.66 -11.19 3.35
C GLU A 50 19.92 -10.49 3.85
N ASP A 51 20.27 -10.70 5.10
CA ASP A 51 21.47 -10.15 5.74
C ASP A 51 22.77 -10.83 5.33
N SER A 52 22.70 -11.95 4.60
CA SER A 52 23.87 -12.73 4.21
C SER A 52 24.53 -12.18 2.94
N ASP A 53 25.84 -12.34 2.83
CA ASP A 53 26.57 -12.02 1.62
C ASP A 53 26.39 -13.11 0.52
N ASP A 54 26.79 -12.80 -0.71
CA ASP A 54 26.62 -13.70 -1.85
C ASP A 54 27.33 -15.05 -1.68
N GLU A 55 28.42 -15.13 -0.94
CA GLU A 55 29.14 -16.39 -0.68
C GLU A 55 28.32 -17.30 0.25
N ILE A 56 27.74 -16.73 1.29
CA ILE A 56 26.86 -17.46 2.22
C ILE A 56 25.57 -17.88 1.51
N ARG A 57 24.91 -17.00 0.77
CA ARG A 57 23.70 -17.32 -0.01
C ARG A 57 23.94 -18.48 -0.97
N GLN A 58 25.05 -18.46 -1.69
CA GLN A 58 25.41 -19.54 -2.61
C GLN A 58 25.60 -20.88 -1.90
N ARG A 59 26.20 -20.88 -0.70
CA ARG A 59 26.34 -22.08 0.12
C ARG A 59 25.01 -22.60 0.62
N ILE A 60 24.08 -21.72 1.00
CA ILE A 60 22.72 -22.12 1.37
C ILE A 60 22.07 -22.91 0.24
N PHE A 61 22.17 -22.46 -1.01
CA PHE A 61 21.64 -23.20 -2.16
C PHE A 61 22.35 -24.54 -2.45
N GLU A 62 23.59 -24.72 -2.01
CA GLU A 62 24.29 -25.98 -2.11
C GLU A 62 23.86 -26.98 -1.03
N VAL A 63 23.38 -26.49 0.12
CA VAL A 63 23.09 -27.27 1.32
C VAL A 63 21.62 -27.61 1.48
N LEU A 64 20.73 -26.70 1.09
CA LEU A 64 19.28 -26.87 1.19
C LEU A 64 18.65 -27.40 -0.09
N SER A 65 17.55 -28.13 0.04
CA SER A 65 16.73 -28.54 -1.09
C SER A 65 15.90 -27.38 -1.63
N PRO A 66 15.43 -27.44 -2.89
CA PRO A 66 14.54 -26.41 -3.41
C PRO A 66 13.25 -26.22 -2.60
N GLU A 67 12.71 -27.28 -2.02
CA GLU A 67 11.53 -27.26 -1.16
C GLU A 67 11.80 -26.46 0.14
N GLU A 68 12.92 -26.71 0.82
CA GLU A 68 13.32 -26.00 2.04
C GLU A 68 13.65 -24.51 1.77
N VAL A 69 14.09 -24.18 0.57
CA VAL A 69 14.33 -22.79 0.17
C VAL A 69 13.02 -22.09 -0.19
N ALA A 70 12.08 -22.79 -0.82
CA ALA A 70 10.77 -22.25 -1.13
C ALA A 70 10.05 -21.73 0.12
N ASP A 71 10.07 -22.51 1.21
CA ASP A 71 9.38 -22.19 2.47
C ASP A 71 9.74 -20.79 3.04
N PHE A 72 11.00 -20.38 2.96
CA PHE A 72 11.40 -19.05 3.46
C PHE A 72 11.49 -17.99 2.35
N PHE A 73 11.51 -18.39 1.08
CA PHE A 73 11.47 -17.43 -0.03
C PHE A 73 10.14 -16.70 -0.15
N GLU A 74 9.05 -17.31 0.32
CA GLU A 74 7.73 -16.66 0.42
C GLU A 74 7.72 -15.47 1.41
N GLN A 75 8.73 -15.36 2.27
CA GLN A 75 8.90 -14.27 3.26
C GLN A 75 10.00 -13.28 2.88
N LEU A 76 10.57 -13.36 1.65
CA LEU A 76 11.66 -12.46 1.23
C LEU A 76 11.14 -11.07 0.84
N GLU A 77 11.74 -10.04 1.41
CA GLU A 77 11.46 -8.63 1.13
C GLU A 77 12.62 -7.95 0.37
N PHE A 78 12.99 -8.46 -0.79
CA PHE A 78 13.99 -7.82 -1.63
C PHE A 78 13.43 -6.67 -2.48
N GLU A 79 14.29 -5.68 -2.82
CA GLU A 79 13.94 -4.71 -3.87
C GLU A 79 13.90 -5.41 -5.25
N GLU A 80 13.02 -4.94 -6.15
CA GLU A 80 12.87 -5.49 -7.53
C GLU A 80 14.21 -5.76 -8.24
N GLU A 81 15.18 -4.85 -8.07
CA GLU A 81 16.49 -4.92 -8.71
C GLU A 81 17.38 -6.06 -8.16
N GLU A 82 17.06 -6.64 -7.01
CA GLU A 82 17.86 -7.66 -6.32
C GLU A 82 17.48 -9.10 -6.73
N TYR A 83 16.24 -9.33 -7.14
CA TYR A 83 15.78 -10.68 -7.53
C TYR A 83 16.50 -11.22 -8.78
N ASP A 84 16.65 -10.42 -9.83
CA ASP A 84 17.27 -10.88 -11.08
C ASP A 84 18.75 -11.31 -10.89
N PRO A 85 19.61 -10.55 -10.16
CA PRO A 85 20.95 -10.99 -9.77
C PRO A 85 20.95 -12.24 -8.86
N LEU A 86 20.03 -12.33 -7.89
CA LEU A 86 19.95 -13.48 -6.99
C LEU A 86 19.70 -14.76 -7.78
N PHE A 87 18.76 -14.74 -8.70
CA PHE A 87 18.43 -15.90 -9.55
C PHE A 87 19.55 -16.26 -10.54
N ASP A 88 20.48 -15.34 -10.84
CA ASP A 88 21.70 -15.66 -11.60
C ASP A 88 22.72 -16.50 -10.80
N THR A 89 22.66 -16.47 -9.48
CA THR A 89 23.55 -17.27 -8.62
C THR A 89 23.10 -18.74 -8.52
N MET A 90 21.84 -19.02 -8.83
CA MET A 90 21.27 -20.35 -8.80
C MET A 90 21.42 -21.09 -10.14
N ASN A 91 21.50 -22.42 -10.07
CA ASN A 91 21.29 -23.24 -11.26
C ASN A 91 19.82 -23.12 -11.73
N ALA A 92 19.59 -22.90 -13.03
CA ALA A 92 18.25 -22.68 -13.57
C ALA A 92 17.24 -23.81 -13.24
N ASN A 93 17.68 -25.06 -13.14
CA ASN A 93 16.82 -26.16 -12.74
C ASN A 93 16.50 -26.15 -11.23
N TYR A 94 17.43 -25.67 -10.41
CA TYR A 94 17.22 -25.47 -8.98
C TYR A 94 16.22 -24.33 -8.74
N ALA A 95 16.48 -23.18 -9.35
CA ALA A 95 15.61 -22.01 -9.29
C ALA A 95 14.18 -22.29 -9.74
N SER A 96 14.04 -23.04 -10.86
CA SER A 96 12.73 -23.49 -11.35
C SER A 96 11.99 -24.37 -10.34
N LYS A 97 12.71 -25.21 -9.59
CA LYS A 97 12.11 -26.06 -8.57
C LYS A 97 11.79 -25.31 -7.28
N VAL A 98 12.54 -24.29 -6.93
CA VAL A 98 12.17 -23.39 -5.80
C VAL A 98 10.81 -22.78 -6.11
N LEU A 99 10.65 -22.13 -7.26
CA LEU A 99 9.40 -21.52 -7.68
C LEU A 99 8.25 -22.54 -7.88
N GLU A 100 8.55 -23.79 -8.21
CA GLU A 100 7.56 -24.88 -8.34
C GLU A 100 7.02 -25.35 -6.98
N ASN A 101 7.78 -25.16 -5.88
CA ASN A 101 7.38 -25.53 -4.52
C ASN A 101 6.84 -24.37 -3.69
N MET A 102 6.83 -23.16 -4.23
CA MET A 102 6.17 -22.00 -3.61
C MET A 102 4.69 -21.98 -3.91
N SER A 103 3.91 -21.26 -3.11
CA SER A 103 2.53 -20.91 -3.46
C SER A 103 2.50 -20.15 -4.80
N SER A 104 1.43 -20.34 -5.56
CA SER A 104 1.39 -19.90 -6.96
C SER A 104 1.43 -18.38 -7.14
N ASP A 105 0.86 -17.61 -6.23
CA ASP A 105 0.92 -16.15 -6.14
C ASP A 105 2.34 -15.67 -5.84
N ASN A 106 2.97 -16.14 -4.76
CA ASN A 106 4.35 -15.78 -4.40
C ASN A 106 5.36 -16.13 -5.53
N ALA A 107 5.17 -17.26 -6.19
CA ALA A 107 5.98 -17.61 -7.36
C ALA A 107 5.79 -16.62 -8.52
N VAL A 108 4.57 -16.12 -8.73
CA VAL A 108 4.24 -15.13 -9.76
C VAL A 108 4.85 -13.77 -9.40
N ASP A 109 4.77 -13.35 -8.14
CA ASP A 109 5.34 -12.09 -7.68
C ASP A 109 6.85 -12.03 -7.90
N ILE A 110 7.57 -13.08 -7.54
CA ILE A 110 9.00 -13.19 -7.85
C ILE A 110 9.23 -13.19 -9.37
N MET A 111 8.42 -13.92 -10.14
CA MET A 111 8.60 -13.97 -11.60
C MET A 111 8.36 -12.63 -12.29
N ASN A 112 7.46 -11.79 -11.78
CA ASN A 112 7.23 -10.45 -12.30
C ASN A 112 8.46 -9.55 -12.13
N GLN A 113 9.28 -9.80 -11.10
CA GLN A 113 10.55 -9.11 -10.87
C GLN A 113 11.72 -9.64 -11.74
N LEU A 114 11.54 -10.77 -12.44
CA LEU A 114 12.59 -11.37 -13.25
C LEU A 114 12.53 -10.94 -14.72
N SER A 115 13.68 -10.99 -15.39
CA SER A 115 13.73 -10.76 -16.83
C SER A 115 12.90 -11.80 -17.59
N LYS A 116 12.19 -11.37 -18.63
CA LYS A 116 11.32 -12.24 -19.47
C LYS A 116 12.02 -13.50 -19.99
N GLN A 117 13.33 -13.44 -20.18
CA GLN A 117 14.12 -14.59 -20.65
C GLN A 117 14.28 -15.64 -19.56
N LYS A 118 14.50 -15.23 -18.31
CA LYS A 118 14.57 -16.11 -17.14
C LYS A 118 13.23 -16.76 -16.87
N VAL A 119 12.15 -15.98 -16.83
CA VAL A 119 10.78 -16.51 -16.68
C VAL A 119 10.46 -17.57 -17.72
N ALA A 120 10.74 -17.32 -19.01
CA ALA A 120 10.50 -18.30 -20.06
C ALA A 120 11.35 -19.58 -19.89
N SER A 121 12.59 -19.45 -19.41
CA SER A 121 13.47 -20.57 -19.11
C SER A 121 12.94 -21.42 -17.96
N MET A 122 12.53 -20.79 -16.87
CA MET A 122 12.00 -21.43 -15.66
C MET A 122 10.69 -22.18 -15.95
N LEU A 123 9.74 -21.52 -16.61
CA LEU A 123 8.49 -22.16 -17.05
C LEU A 123 8.72 -23.37 -18.00
N THR A 124 9.84 -23.43 -18.71
CA THR A 124 10.19 -24.57 -19.57
C THR A 124 10.74 -25.74 -18.75
N LEU A 125 11.37 -25.47 -17.61
CA LEU A 125 11.99 -26.45 -16.73
C LEU A 125 11.02 -27.02 -15.70
N MET A 126 9.98 -26.26 -15.35
CA MET A 126 8.90 -26.68 -14.45
C MET A 126 8.11 -27.86 -14.99
N ASN A 127 7.39 -28.55 -14.12
CA ASN A 127 6.40 -29.51 -14.55
C ASN A 127 5.27 -28.81 -15.34
N LYS A 128 4.51 -29.56 -16.11
CA LYS A 128 3.55 -28.97 -17.06
C LYS A 128 2.31 -28.40 -16.40
N GLU A 129 1.94 -28.86 -15.22
CA GLU A 129 0.74 -28.44 -14.50
C GLU A 129 1.01 -27.12 -13.83
N ASP A 130 2.08 -27.02 -13.04
CA ASP A 130 2.46 -25.79 -12.36
C ASP A 130 2.87 -24.67 -13.34
N ALA A 131 3.64 -25.01 -14.39
CA ALA A 131 3.98 -24.05 -15.44
C ALA A 131 2.73 -23.50 -16.17
N LYS A 132 1.66 -24.28 -16.29
CA LYS A 132 0.40 -23.82 -16.89
C LYS A 132 -0.35 -22.89 -15.95
N GLU A 133 -0.34 -23.21 -14.68
CA GLU A 133 -0.99 -22.46 -13.60
C GLU A 133 -0.34 -21.09 -13.41
N ILE A 134 0.94 -21.06 -13.10
CA ILE A 134 1.75 -19.84 -12.98
C ILE A 134 1.63 -18.98 -14.25
N LYS A 135 1.69 -19.59 -15.43
CA LYS A 135 1.51 -18.86 -16.69
C LYS A 135 0.12 -18.24 -16.83
N ALA A 136 -0.91 -18.83 -16.27
CA ALA A 136 -2.25 -18.26 -16.28
C ALA A 136 -2.33 -17.04 -15.35
N LEU A 137 -1.69 -17.10 -14.18
CA LEU A 137 -1.62 -16.01 -13.22
C LEU A 137 -0.79 -14.82 -13.74
N LEU A 138 0.35 -15.05 -14.35
CA LEU A 138 1.21 -14.02 -14.99
C LEU A 138 0.51 -13.17 -16.07
N HIS A 139 -0.75 -13.46 -16.40
CA HIS A 139 -1.54 -12.68 -17.36
C HIS A 139 -2.39 -11.60 -16.71
N TYR A 140 -2.58 -11.66 -15.41
CA TYR A 140 -3.33 -10.64 -14.68
C TYR A 140 -2.44 -9.42 -14.36
N GLU A 141 -3.05 -8.29 -14.18
CA GLU A 141 -2.35 -7.09 -13.72
C GLU A 141 -2.05 -7.21 -12.23
N GLU A 142 -0.87 -6.82 -11.79
CA GLU A 142 -0.36 -7.02 -10.42
C GLU A 142 -1.30 -6.41 -9.37
N ASP A 143 -1.76 -5.17 -9.54
CA ASP A 143 -2.62 -4.46 -8.58
C ASP A 143 -4.10 -4.89 -8.64
N THR A 144 -4.41 -6.11 -9.09
CA THR A 144 -5.78 -6.62 -9.19
C THR A 144 -6.01 -7.88 -8.37
N ALA A 145 -7.28 -8.18 -8.08
CA ALA A 145 -7.65 -9.45 -7.44
C ALA A 145 -7.07 -10.68 -8.14
N GLY A 146 -6.88 -10.62 -9.45
CA GLY A 146 -6.25 -11.68 -10.23
C GLY A 146 -4.75 -11.76 -10.07
N GLY A 147 -4.08 -10.64 -9.78
CA GLY A 147 -2.64 -10.58 -9.54
C GLY A 147 -2.24 -11.17 -8.19
N ILE A 148 -3.04 -10.90 -7.16
CA ILE A 148 -2.78 -11.29 -5.77
C ILE A 148 -3.51 -12.59 -5.34
N MET A 149 -4.17 -13.32 -6.24
CA MET A 149 -4.89 -14.55 -5.88
C MET A 149 -4.01 -15.78 -5.99
N THR A 150 -4.18 -16.70 -5.03
CA THR A 150 -3.67 -18.07 -5.14
C THR A 150 -4.72 -19.02 -5.74
N THR A 151 -4.25 -20.07 -6.41
CA THR A 151 -5.13 -21.13 -6.94
C THR A 151 -5.20 -22.34 -6.02
N GLU A 152 -4.53 -22.32 -4.89
CA GLU A 152 -4.40 -23.39 -3.92
C GLU A 152 -5.55 -23.39 -2.90
N TYR A 153 -6.76 -23.63 -3.36
CA TYR A 153 -7.98 -23.59 -2.55
C TYR A 153 -8.76 -24.92 -2.62
N ILE A 154 -9.59 -25.15 -1.59
CA ILE A 154 -10.47 -26.31 -1.55
C ILE A 154 -11.85 -25.97 -2.12
N SER A 155 -12.26 -26.67 -3.17
CA SER A 155 -13.61 -26.57 -3.72
C SER A 155 -14.33 -27.90 -3.75
N LEU A 156 -15.63 -27.89 -3.45
CA LEU A 156 -16.49 -29.05 -3.40
C LEU A 156 -17.71 -28.87 -4.31
N LYS A 157 -18.14 -29.95 -4.97
CA LYS A 157 -19.40 -29.91 -5.69
C LYS A 157 -20.58 -29.89 -4.72
N VAL A 158 -21.60 -29.12 -5.01
CA VAL A 158 -22.83 -29.03 -4.19
C VAL A 158 -23.52 -30.36 -3.98
N THR A 159 -23.36 -31.29 -4.92
CA THR A 159 -23.93 -32.66 -4.89
C THR A 159 -23.09 -33.68 -4.12
N THR A 160 -21.97 -33.26 -3.51
CA THR A 160 -21.10 -34.14 -2.73
C THR A 160 -21.69 -34.37 -1.34
N LEU A 161 -21.60 -35.58 -0.80
CA LEU A 161 -21.98 -35.86 0.59
C LEU A 161 -20.93 -35.35 1.57
N VAL A 162 -21.35 -34.87 2.73
CA VAL A 162 -20.46 -34.36 3.79
C VAL A 162 -19.33 -35.35 4.14
N LYS A 163 -19.66 -36.65 4.24
CA LYS A 163 -18.66 -37.69 4.50
C LYS A 163 -17.57 -37.76 3.42
N GLU A 164 -17.94 -37.61 2.16
CA GLU A 164 -16.99 -37.63 1.03
C GLU A 164 -16.20 -36.32 0.97
N ALA A 165 -16.87 -35.21 1.25
CA ALA A 165 -16.27 -33.88 1.35
C ALA A 165 -15.15 -33.83 2.40
N LEU A 166 -15.36 -34.39 3.60
CA LEU A 166 -14.34 -34.48 4.65
C LEU A 166 -13.11 -35.30 4.24
N MET A 167 -13.30 -36.35 3.44
CA MET A 167 -12.17 -37.10 2.89
C MET A 167 -11.40 -36.29 1.85
N HIS A 168 -12.12 -35.57 1.00
CA HIS A 168 -11.54 -34.71 -0.04
C HIS A 168 -10.73 -33.56 0.57
N VAL A 169 -11.30 -32.88 1.57
CA VAL A 169 -10.59 -31.84 2.34
C VAL A 169 -9.31 -32.41 2.95
N LYS A 170 -9.34 -33.59 3.54
CA LYS A 170 -8.15 -34.23 4.14
C LYS A 170 -7.08 -34.59 3.10
N GLU A 171 -7.48 -34.93 1.90
CA GLU A 171 -6.55 -35.26 0.79
C GLU A 171 -5.91 -34.00 0.21
N GLN A 172 -6.65 -32.90 0.12
CA GLN A 172 -6.18 -31.64 -0.44
C GLN A 172 -5.53 -30.70 0.60
N ALA A 173 -5.71 -30.97 1.89
CA ALA A 173 -5.21 -30.09 2.96
C ALA A 173 -3.70 -29.83 2.93
N PRO A 174 -2.81 -30.71 2.48
CA PRO A 174 -1.39 -30.42 2.38
C PRO A 174 -1.03 -29.38 1.30
N ASP A 175 -1.86 -29.29 0.25
CA ASP A 175 -1.60 -28.45 -0.92
C ASP A 175 -2.50 -27.20 -0.95
N ALA A 176 -3.30 -26.96 0.09
CA ALA A 176 -4.25 -25.86 0.13
C ALA A 176 -3.75 -24.76 1.06
N GLU A 177 -3.78 -23.52 0.60
CA GLU A 177 -3.43 -22.31 1.35
C GLU A 177 -4.22 -22.19 2.65
N THR A 178 -5.51 -22.49 2.59
CA THR A 178 -6.37 -22.56 3.77
C THR A 178 -7.38 -23.68 3.70
N ILE A 179 -7.60 -24.35 4.86
CA ILE A 179 -8.66 -25.37 5.03
C ILE A 179 -9.87 -24.82 5.77
N TYR A 180 -9.79 -23.59 6.28
CA TYR A 180 -10.86 -23.02 7.14
C TYR A 180 -12.07 -22.58 6.34
N VAL A 181 -11.88 -22.16 5.09
CA VAL A 181 -12.94 -21.74 4.16
C VAL A 181 -12.94 -22.67 2.96
N ILE A 182 -14.09 -23.20 2.64
CA ILE A 182 -14.29 -24.16 1.55
C ILE A 182 -15.37 -23.62 0.63
N PHE A 183 -15.14 -23.73 -0.67
CA PHE A 183 -16.02 -23.15 -1.68
C PHE A 183 -16.87 -24.21 -2.33
N ALA A 184 -18.17 -23.96 -2.48
CA ALA A 184 -19.10 -24.85 -3.13
C ALA A 184 -19.33 -24.41 -4.58
N VAL A 185 -19.13 -25.32 -5.52
CA VAL A 185 -19.28 -25.06 -6.95
C VAL A 185 -20.32 -25.99 -7.58
N ASN A 186 -20.98 -25.51 -8.63
CA ASN A 186 -21.86 -26.35 -9.45
C ASN A 186 -21.09 -27.16 -10.50
N ASP A 187 -21.80 -27.95 -11.33
CA ASP A 187 -21.17 -28.75 -12.39
C ASP A 187 -20.47 -27.92 -13.47
N HIS A 188 -20.75 -26.62 -13.56
CA HIS A 188 -20.08 -25.68 -14.47
C HIS A 188 -18.90 -24.95 -13.83
N LYS A 189 -18.46 -25.34 -12.62
CA LYS A 189 -17.41 -24.69 -11.82
C LYS A 189 -17.75 -23.27 -11.38
N GLN A 190 -19.01 -22.87 -11.41
CA GLN A 190 -19.43 -21.58 -10.90
C GLN A 190 -19.56 -21.64 -9.38
N LEU A 191 -19.13 -20.59 -8.70
CA LEU A 191 -19.22 -20.41 -7.27
C LEU A 191 -20.69 -20.20 -6.86
N VAL A 192 -21.22 -21.07 -6.04
CA VAL A 192 -22.64 -21.04 -5.62
C VAL A 192 -22.82 -21.02 -4.10
N GLY A 193 -21.74 -21.28 -3.34
CA GLY A 193 -21.80 -21.31 -1.89
C GLY A 193 -20.43 -21.28 -1.24
N VAL A 194 -20.44 -21.03 0.05
CA VAL A 194 -19.26 -21.09 0.93
C VAL A 194 -19.63 -21.80 2.22
N LEU A 195 -18.69 -22.54 2.78
CA LEU A 195 -18.85 -23.21 4.06
C LEU A 195 -17.53 -23.25 4.81
N SER A 196 -17.58 -23.30 6.12
CA SER A 196 -16.37 -23.46 6.93
C SER A 196 -16.07 -24.94 7.19
N LEU A 197 -14.83 -25.28 7.49
CA LEU A 197 -14.47 -26.62 7.99
C LEU A 197 -15.31 -27.01 9.22
N ARG A 198 -15.66 -26.02 10.08
CA ARG A 198 -16.54 -26.24 11.24
C ARG A 198 -17.92 -26.72 10.80
N ASP A 199 -18.51 -26.14 9.75
CA ASP A 199 -19.82 -26.53 9.25
C ASP A 199 -19.81 -27.97 8.75
N LEU A 200 -18.74 -28.38 8.05
CA LEU A 200 -18.55 -29.78 7.63
C LEU A 200 -18.42 -30.74 8.82
N ILE A 201 -17.69 -30.36 9.86
CA ILE A 201 -17.48 -31.25 11.04
C ILE A 201 -18.77 -31.45 11.81
N VAL A 202 -19.62 -30.42 11.87
CA VAL A 202 -20.89 -30.46 12.65
C VAL A 202 -22.05 -31.08 11.86
N ALA A 203 -21.98 -31.05 10.53
CA ALA A 203 -23.05 -31.55 9.67
C ALA A 203 -23.23 -33.07 9.75
N GLU A 204 -24.42 -33.56 9.38
CA GLU A 204 -24.68 -34.97 9.26
C GLU A 204 -23.94 -35.58 8.05
N ASN A 205 -23.39 -36.78 8.22
CA ASN A 205 -22.52 -37.42 7.21
C ASN A 205 -23.22 -37.71 5.86
N ASP A 206 -24.53 -37.83 5.88
CA ASP A 206 -25.39 -38.12 4.72
C ASP A 206 -26.10 -36.87 4.14
N ALA A 207 -25.81 -35.68 4.68
CA ALA A 207 -26.25 -34.43 4.10
C ALA A 207 -25.41 -34.09 2.84
N TYR A 208 -26.00 -33.35 1.90
CA TYR A 208 -25.28 -32.79 0.76
C TYR A 208 -24.66 -31.45 1.09
N ILE A 209 -23.62 -31.05 0.37
CA ILE A 209 -22.97 -29.74 0.55
C ILE A 209 -23.97 -28.61 0.34
N GLU A 210 -24.91 -28.72 -0.61
CA GLU A 210 -25.97 -27.75 -0.86
C GLU A 210 -26.86 -27.49 0.37
N ASP A 211 -27.02 -28.48 1.25
CA ASP A 211 -27.85 -28.37 2.48
C ASP A 211 -27.09 -27.68 3.63
N VAL A 212 -25.75 -27.61 3.56
CA VAL A 212 -24.87 -27.12 4.63
C VAL A 212 -24.25 -25.76 4.30
N MET A 213 -24.01 -25.46 3.03
CA MET A 213 -23.36 -24.26 2.56
C MET A 213 -24.20 -22.99 2.79
N SER A 214 -23.54 -21.85 2.88
CA SER A 214 -24.18 -20.55 2.77
C SER A 214 -24.23 -20.13 1.30
N GLU A 215 -25.43 -19.82 0.79
CA GLU A 215 -25.63 -19.29 -0.56
C GLU A 215 -25.23 -17.79 -0.69
N ARG A 216 -25.03 -17.11 0.46
CA ARG A 216 -24.63 -15.69 0.49
C ARG A 216 -23.12 -15.60 0.37
N VAL A 217 -22.61 -15.60 -0.86
CA VAL A 217 -21.20 -15.47 -1.14
C VAL A 217 -20.88 -14.02 -1.52
N VAL A 218 -19.85 -13.48 -0.90
CA VAL A 218 -19.19 -12.24 -1.34
C VAL A 218 -17.91 -12.65 -2.02
N SER A 219 -17.71 -12.18 -3.23
CA SER A 219 -16.53 -12.50 -4.07
C SER A 219 -15.93 -11.21 -4.64
N ALA A 220 -14.67 -11.30 -5.04
CA ALA A 220 -14.01 -10.33 -5.89
C ALA A 220 -14.09 -10.79 -7.36
N ASN A 221 -14.23 -9.84 -8.29
CA ASN A 221 -13.98 -10.14 -9.69
C ASN A 221 -12.48 -10.09 -9.95
N VAL A 222 -11.98 -10.91 -10.85
CA VAL A 222 -10.56 -11.01 -11.18
C VAL A 222 -9.92 -9.67 -11.60
N ALA A 223 -10.71 -8.71 -12.06
CA ALA A 223 -10.27 -7.36 -12.45
C ALA A 223 -10.59 -6.28 -11.39
N ASP A 224 -11.09 -6.67 -10.20
CA ASP A 224 -11.27 -5.72 -9.10
C ASP A 224 -9.90 -5.25 -8.61
N ASP A 225 -9.81 -3.99 -8.25
CA ASP A 225 -8.61 -3.37 -7.68
C ASP A 225 -8.28 -3.96 -6.29
N GLN A 226 -6.99 -4.18 -6.00
CA GLN A 226 -6.55 -4.80 -4.75
C GLN A 226 -6.95 -3.99 -3.51
N GLU A 227 -6.95 -2.65 -3.58
CA GLU A 227 -7.39 -1.79 -2.48
C GLU A 227 -8.88 -1.99 -2.17
N ASP A 228 -9.73 -2.10 -3.21
CA ASP A 228 -11.16 -2.38 -3.06
C ASP A 228 -11.41 -3.78 -2.46
N VAL A 229 -10.59 -4.76 -2.85
CA VAL A 229 -10.65 -6.13 -2.29
C VAL A 229 -10.25 -6.14 -0.82
N ALA A 230 -9.13 -5.49 -0.48
CA ALA A 230 -8.64 -5.37 0.89
C ALA A 230 -9.70 -4.69 1.78
N GLN A 231 -10.34 -3.63 1.28
CA GLN A 231 -11.42 -2.97 1.99
C GLN A 231 -12.63 -3.91 2.21
N LYS A 232 -13.05 -4.67 1.19
CA LYS A 232 -14.15 -5.65 1.33
C LYS A 232 -13.81 -6.72 2.37
N MET A 233 -12.60 -7.31 2.31
CA MET A 233 -12.17 -8.35 3.26
C MET A 233 -12.17 -7.83 4.69
N ARG A 234 -11.65 -6.62 4.92
CA ARG A 234 -11.68 -5.94 6.22
C ARG A 234 -13.11 -5.69 6.73
N ASP A 235 -13.99 -5.17 5.86
CA ASP A 235 -15.35 -4.77 6.26
C ASP A 235 -16.26 -5.96 6.60
N TYR A 236 -15.97 -7.13 6.02
CA TYR A 236 -16.68 -8.38 6.25
C TYR A 236 -15.97 -9.35 7.22
N ASP A 237 -14.79 -8.97 7.74
CA ASP A 237 -13.94 -9.83 8.59
C ASP A 237 -13.64 -11.20 7.94
N PHE A 238 -13.34 -11.22 6.63
CA PHE A 238 -13.02 -12.44 5.92
C PHE A 238 -11.56 -12.83 6.10
N ILE A 239 -11.32 -14.14 6.28
CA ILE A 239 -9.96 -14.73 6.30
C ILE A 239 -9.53 -15.24 4.92
N ALA A 240 -10.47 -15.45 4.01
CA ALA A 240 -10.25 -15.74 2.61
C ALA A 240 -11.43 -15.26 1.78
N MET A 241 -11.17 -14.70 0.59
CA MET A 241 -12.19 -14.22 -0.35
C MET A 241 -12.04 -14.94 -1.69
N PRO A 242 -13.12 -15.50 -2.24
CA PRO A 242 -13.07 -16.13 -3.55
C PRO A 242 -12.99 -15.10 -4.67
N VAL A 243 -12.15 -15.38 -5.66
CA VAL A 243 -12.01 -14.61 -6.89
C VAL A 243 -12.71 -15.32 -8.03
N VAL A 244 -13.54 -14.59 -8.77
CA VAL A 244 -14.34 -15.14 -9.86
C VAL A 244 -14.14 -14.36 -11.16
N ASP A 245 -14.43 -15.02 -12.30
CA ASP A 245 -14.54 -14.35 -13.59
C ASP A 245 -15.93 -13.70 -13.78
N TYR A 246 -16.14 -13.05 -14.95
CA TYR A 246 -17.43 -12.44 -15.31
C TYR A 246 -18.59 -13.44 -15.49
N GLN A 247 -18.33 -14.75 -15.41
CA GLN A 247 -19.31 -15.82 -15.53
C GLN A 247 -19.49 -16.57 -14.20
N ASP A 248 -18.98 -15.99 -13.10
CA ASP A 248 -18.97 -16.54 -11.73
C ASP A 248 -18.19 -17.86 -11.59
N HIS A 249 -17.26 -18.20 -12.50
CA HIS A 249 -16.37 -19.32 -12.30
C HIS A 249 -15.34 -18.97 -11.22
N LEU A 250 -15.15 -19.87 -10.27
CA LEU A 250 -14.13 -19.75 -9.24
C LEU A 250 -12.73 -19.93 -9.86
N LEU A 251 -11.90 -18.92 -9.76
CA LEU A 251 -10.54 -18.88 -10.31
C LEU A 251 -9.47 -19.08 -9.24
N GLY A 252 -9.64 -18.47 -8.10
CA GLY A 252 -8.69 -18.47 -7.00
C GLY A 252 -9.30 -17.95 -5.70
N ILE A 253 -8.45 -17.75 -4.72
CA ILE A 253 -8.78 -17.09 -3.46
C ILE A 253 -7.70 -16.06 -3.13
N ILE A 254 -8.06 -15.09 -2.28
CA ILE A 254 -7.11 -14.16 -1.66
C ILE A 254 -7.22 -14.37 -0.17
N THR A 255 -6.11 -14.51 0.52
CA THR A 255 -6.06 -14.75 1.96
C THR A 255 -5.88 -13.48 2.77
N ILE A 256 -6.01 -13.54 4.09
CA ILE A 256 -5.93 -12.35 4.94
C ILE A 256 -4.48 -11.88 5.13
N ASP A 257 -3.51 -12.77 5.10
CA ASP A 257 -2.09 -12.49 5.15
C ASP A 257 -1.64 -11.65 3.94
N ASP A 258 -1.97 -12.07 2.70
CA ASP A 258 -1.72 -11.29 1.49
C ASP A 258 -2.39 -9.91 1.55
N ILE A 259 -3.61 -9.85 2.07
CA ILE A 259 -4.31 -8.57 2.24
C ILE A 259 -3.67 -7.66 3.27
N LEU A 260 -3.00 -8.20 4.30
CA LEU A 260 -2.24 -7.37 5.24
C LEU A 260 -1.05 -6.70 4.53
N ASP A 261 -0.37 -7.42 3.66
CA ASP A 261 0.75 -6.90 2.87
C ASP A 261 0.28 -5.87 1.85
N VAL A 262 -0.80 -6.15 1.12
CA VAL A 262 -1.45 -5.16 0.23
C VAL A 262 -1.83 -3.89 0.99
N MET A 263 -2.40 -4.00 2.19
CA MET A 263 -2.79 -2.83 3.00
C MET A 263 -1.58 -2.01 3.46
N ASP A 264 -0.45 -2.63 3.75
CA ASP A 264 0.79 -1.93 4.13
C ASP A 264 1.43 -1.26 2.91
N GLU A 265 1.45 -1.95 1.78
CA GLU A 265 1.93 -1.42 0.50
C GLU A 265 1.14 -0.20 0.05
N GLU A 266 -0.20 -0.28 -0.02
CA GLU A 266 -1.08 0.83 -0.38
C GLU A 266 -0.93 2.02 0.59
N ALA A 267 -0.82 1.75 1.90
CA ALA A 267 -0.59 2.80 2.89
C ALA A 267 0.77 3.49 2.70
N SER A 268 1.81 2.75 2.35
CA SER A 268 3.15 3.25 2.07
C SER A 268 3.19 4.03 0.76
N GLU A 269 2.48 3.56 -0.27
CA GLU A 269 2.33 4.27 -1.54
C GLU A 269 1.58 5.59 -1.36
N ASP A 270 0.44 5.58 -0.67
CA ASP A 270 -0.32 6.78 -0.32
C ASP A 270 0.57 7.80 0.42
N TYR A 271 1.36 7.33 1.39
CA TYR A 271 2.30 8.19 2.13
C TYR A 271 3.38 8.77 1.23
N SER A 272 3.97 7.96 0.36
CA SER A 272 4.99 8.38 -0.61
C SER A 272 4.47 9.45 -1.56
N ARG A 273 3.30 9.22 -2.12
CA ARG A 273 2.61 10.16 -3.04
C ARG A 273 2.27 11.47 -2.33
N LEU A 274 1.71 11.42 -1.11
CA LEU A 274 1.43 12.62 -0.31
C LEU A 274 2.70 13.42 0.01
N ALA A 275 3.82 12.74 0.27
CA ALA A 275 5.12 13.38 0.49
C ALA A 275 5.75 13.94 -0.79
N GLY A 276 5.26 13.56 -1.97
CA GLY A 276 5.85 13.90 -3.27
C GLY A 276 7.17 13.20 -3.53
N VAL A 277 7.26 11.93 -3.13
CA VAL A 277 8.39 11.03 -3.34
C VAL A 277 7.87 9.83 -4.13
N SER A 278 8.68 9.20 -4.97
CA SER A 278 8.21 8.04 -5.75
C SER A 278 8.14 6.76 -4.93
N ASP A 279 8.94 6.64 -3.86
CA ASP A 279 8.97 5.49 -2.98
C ASP A 279 9.72 5.82 -1.69
N VAL A 280 9.24 5.36 -0.54
CA VAL A 280 9.84 5.57 0.79
C VAL A 280 10.36 4.30 1.45
N ASN A 281 10.04 3.09 0.90
CA ASN A 281 10.29 1.80 1.56
C ASN A 281 11.71 1.26 1.40
N ALA A 282 12.60 1.94 0.69
CA ALA A 282 13.95 1.45 0.44
C ALA A 282 14.81 1.40 1.71
N LYS A 283 15.03 0.19 2.23
CA LYS A 283 15.87 -0.06 3.42
C LYS A 283 17.34 0.36 3.22
N HIS A 284 17.87 0.33 1.98
CA HIS A 284 19.30 0.50 1.68
C HIS A 284 19.66 1.45 0.53
N ASP A 285 18.82 2.44 0.24
CA ASP A 285 19.07 3.39 -0.83
C ASP A 285 20.37 4.20 -0.65
N SER A 286 21.19 4.25 -1.68
CA SER A 286 22.32 5.17 -1.73
C SER A 286 21.82 6.63 -1.79
N VAL A 287 22.64 7.59 -1.31
CA VAL A 287 22.32 9.03 -1.34
C VAL A 287 21.88 9.51 -2.73
N PHE A 288 22.49 8.96 -3.79
CA PHE A 288 22.15 9.31 -5.17
C PHE A 288 20.80 8.73 -5.61
N LYS A 289 20.46 7.48 -5.22
CA LYS A 289 19.18 6.85 -5.50
C LYS A 289 18.05 7.60 -4.78
N THR A 290 18.23 7.88 -3.48
CA THR A 290 17.28 8.70 -2.70
C THR A 290 17.06 10.09 -3.32
N ALA A 291 18.14 10.76 -3.78
CA ALA A 291 18.00 12.04 -4.47
C ALA A 291 17.25 11.89 -5.80
N GLY A 292 17.51 10.81 -6.55
CA GLY A 292 16.83 10.47 -7.80
C GLY A 292 15.34 10.32 -7.64
N LYS A 293 14.87 9.66 -6.58
CA LYS A 293 13.44 9.48 -6.25
C LYS A 293 12.71 10.81 -5.94
N ARG A 294 13.42 11.84 -5.47
CA ARG A 294 12.86 13.16 -5.10
C ARG A 294 12.96 14.20 -6.22
N LEU A 295 14.01 14.14 -7.04
CA LEU A 295 14.37 15.18 -8.02
C LEU A 295 13.27 15.46 -9.05
N PRO A 296 12.59 14.49 -9.67
CA PRO A 296 11.57 14.76 -10.69
C PRO A 296 10.47 15.66 -10.16
N TRP A 297 10.03 15.39 -8.93
CA TRP A 297 8.99 16.15 -8.27
C TRP A 297 9.47 17.55 -7.87
N LEU A 298 10.65 17.67 -7.28
CA LEU A 298 11.24 18.97 -6.90
C LEU A 298 11.50 19.87 -8.12
N ILE A 299 11.89 19.31 -9.25
CA ILE A 299 12.06 20.05 -10.51
C ILE A 299 10.72 20.59 -10.99
N THR A 300 9.68 19.75 -11.00
CA THR A 300 8.30 20.15 -11.39
C THR A 300 7.81 21.28 -10.51
N LEU A 301 7.96 21.16 -9.18
CA LEU A 301 7.58 22.19 -8.22
C LEU A 301 8.39 23.49 -8.40
N THR A 302 9.66 23.40 -8.79
CA THR A 302 10.48 24.59 -9.07
C THR A 302 9.89 25.38 -10.23
N PHE A 303 9.51 24.73 -11.33
CA PHE A 303 8.86 25.39 -12.46
C PHE A 303 7.50 26.00 -12.07
N LEU A 304 6.73 25.27 -11.27
CA LEU A 304 5.43 25.75 -10.81
C LEU A 304 5.58 26.97 -9.87
N SER A 305 6.59 26.98 -9.01
CA SER A 305 6.92 28.13 -8.15
C SER A 305 7.35 29.37 -8.91
N MET A 306 7.92 29.23 -10.13
CA MET A 306 8.21 30.37 -11.01
C MET A 306 6.96 31.13 -11.42
N ILE A 307 5.80 30.44 -11.52
CA ILE A 307 4.51 31.09 -11.78
C ILE A 307 4.14 32.02 -10.62
N THR A 308 4.28 31.52 -9.39
CA THR A 308 4.04 32.34 -8.17
C THR A 308 4.98 33.55 -8.10
N ALA A 309 6.27 33.37 -8.40
CA ALA A 309 7.23 34.46 -8.45
C ALA A 309 6.86 35.52 -9.49
N THR A 310 6.45 35.10 -10.70
CA THR A 310 5.99 36.00 -11.76
C THR A 310 4.72 36.76 -11.34
N LEU A 311 3.78 36.06 -10.67
CA LEU A 311 2.58 36.66 -10.14
C LEU A 311 2.88 37.75 -9.12
N ILE A 312 3.77 37.50 -8.15
CA ILE A 312 4.21 38.48 -7.18
C ILE A 312 4.83 39.69 -7.86
N GLY A 313 5.67 39.48 -8.87
CA GLY A 313 6.27 40.54 -9.69
C GLY A 313 5.22 41.45 -10.37
N SER A 314 4.07 40.90 -10.79
CA SER A 314 2.99 41.70 -11.39
C SER A 314 2.36 42.72 -10.42
N PHE A 315 2.57 42.59 -9.12
CA PHE A 315 2.11 43.51 -8.06
C PHE A 315 3.20 44.45 -7.53
N GLU A 316 4.32 44.63 -8.27
CA GLU A 316 5.46 45.48 -7.89
C GLU A 316 5.02 46.90 -7.57
N ASP A 317 4.07 47.49 -8.31
CA ASP A 317 3.53 48.83 -8.05
C ASP A 317 2.84 48.92 -6.68
N THR A 318 2.17 47.89 -6.23
CA THR A 318 1.51 47.80 -4.93
C THR A 318 2.56 47.68 -3.82
N LEU A 319 3.54 46.79 -4.02
CA LEU A 319 4.65 46.59 -3.08
C LEU A 319 5.54 47.84 -2.93
N SER A 320 5.82 48.58 -4.02
CA SER A 320 6.63 49.78 -3.96
C SER A 320 5.98 50.92 -3.13
N LYS A 321 4.64 50.99 -3.13
CA LYS A 321 3.89 51.97 -2.35
C LYS A 321 3.78 51.60 -0.87
N VAL A 322 3.67 50.32 -0.56
CA VAL A 322 3.56 49.82 0.82
C VAL A 322 4.48 48.59 0.97
N ALA A 323 5.79 48.86 1.12
CA ALA A 323 6.81 47.80 1.20
C ALA A 323 6.57 46.77 2.32
N LEU A 324 5.90 47.17 3.38
CA LEU A 324 5.58 46.30 4.51
C LEU A 324 4.65 45.13 4.13
N LEU A 325 3.88 45.25 3.04
CA LEU A 325 3.08 44.12 2.52
C LEU A 325 3.96 42.93 2.19
N GLY A 326 5.17 43.13 1.68
CA GLY A 326 6.11 42.05 1.35
C GLY A 326 6.49 41.19 2.56
N ALA A 327 6.54 41.76 3.75
CA ALA A 327 6.92 41.06 4.98
C ALA A 327 5.87 40.00 5.41
N PHE A 328 4.62 40.12 4.97
CA PHE A 328 3.54 39.22 5.35
C PHE A 328 3.27 38.11 4.30
N ILE A 329 3.91 38.16 3.12
CA ILE A 329 3.80 37.12 2.09
C ILE A 329 4.06 35.74 2.68
N PRO A 330 5.17 35.45 3.39
CA PRO A 330 5.46 34.11 3.91
C PRO A 330 4.40 33.61 4.91
N ILE A 331 3.80 34.49 5.68
CA ILE A 331 2.76 34.12 6.66
C ILE A 331 1.48 33.72 5.96
N ILE A 332 1.04 34.50 4.97
CA ILE A 332 -0.23 34.25 4.26
C ILE A 332 -0.09 32.98 3.39
N SER A 333 0.99 32.85 2.62
CA SER A 333 1.29 31.69 1.78
C SER A 333 1.47 30.45 2.65
N GLY A 334 2.37 30.47 3.64
CA GLY A 334 2.66 29.32 4.49
C GLY A 334 1.44 28.82 5.26
N MET A 335 0.63 29.71 5.84
CA MET A 335 -0.57 29.31 6.59
C MET A 335 -1.68 28.77 5.68
N SER A 336 -1.86 29.32 4.48
CA SER A 336 -2.78 28.79 3.48
C SER A 336 -2.33 27.40 2.99
N GLY A 337 -1.05 27.24 2.69
CA GLY A 337 -0.45 25.97 2.29
C GLY A 337 -0.62 24.89 3.37
N ASN A 338 -0.25 25.20 4.62
CA ASN A 338 -0.40 24.27 5.76
C ASN A 338 -1.87 23.87 5.98
N SER A 339 -2.80 24.81 5.87
CA SER A 339 -4.23 24.52 6.01
C SER A 339 -4.75 23.63 4.89
N GLY A 340 -4.23 23.82 3.67
CA GLY A 340 -4.54 22.98 2.51
C GLY A 340 -3.99 21.55 2.65
N THR A 341 -2.75 21.40 3.07
CA THR A 341 -2.14 20.07 3.27
C THR A 341 -2.81 19.28 4.41
N GLN A 342 -3.25 19.95 5.48
CA GLN A 342 -4.03 19.30 6.54
C GLN A 342 -5.37 18.77 6.00
N SER A 343 -6.07 19.55 5.19
CA SER A 343 -7.32 19.13 4.57
C SER A 343 -7.12 18.03 3.51
N LEU A 344 -6.02 18.11 2.75
CA LEU A 344 -5.61 17.08 1.81
C LEU A 344 -5.46 15.73 2.50
N ALA A 345 -4.62 15.67 3.54
CA ALA A 345 -4.35 14.43 4.26
C ALA A 345 -5.63 13.78 4.82
N VAL A 346 -6.54 14.59 5.37
CA VAL A 346 -7.85 14.10 5.86
C VAL A 346 -8.72 13.60 4.71
N SER A 347 -8.70 14.28 3.55
CA SER A 347 -9.56 13.95 2.42
C SER A 347 -9.07 12.71 1.68
N VAL A 348 -7.76 12.58 1.44
CA VAL A 348 -7.16 11.36 0.85
C VAL A 348 -7.49 10.17 1.74
N ARG A 349 -7.16 10.23 3.03
CA ARG A 349 -7.47 9.14 3.96
C ARG A 349 -8.94 8.71 3.92
N LYS A 350 -9.89 9.66 3.90
CA LYS A 350 -11.32 9.32 3.84
C LYS A 350 -11.75 8.70 2.51
N ILE A 351 -11.05 9.00 1.43
CA ILE A 351 -11.28 8.38 0.13
C ILE A 351 -10.74 6.94 0.17
N SER A 352 -9.48 6.75 0.55
CA SER A 352 -8.83 5.42 0.64
C SER A 352 -9.52 4.48 1.65
N THR A 353 -10.12 5.02 2.73
CA THR A 353 -10.91 4.20 3.67
C THR A 353 -12.36 3.98 3.26
N GLY A 354 -12.79 4.47 2.08
CA GLY A 354 -14.17 4.32 1.59
C GLY A 354 -15.23 5.07 2.39
N GLU A 355 -14.84 6.02 3.27
CA GLU A 355 -15.78 6.78 4.11
C GLU A 355 -16.60 7.82 3.30
N ILE A 356 -16.18 8.14 2.07
CA ILE A 356 -16.78 9.16 1.23
C ILE A 356 -17.59 8.54 0.10
N ASN A 357 -18.92 8.55 0.22
CA ASN A 357 -19.83 8.20 -0.86
C ASN A 357 -20.08 9.39 -1.76
N GLU A 358 -20.53 9.19 -3.00
CA GLU A 358 -20.87 10.24 -3.98
C GLU A 358 -21.79 11.34 -3.41
N GLN A 359 -22.75 10.98 -2.54
CA GLN A 359 -23.69 11.93 -1.91
C GLN A 359 -23.03 12.78 -0.82
N SER A 360 -21.92 12.36 -0.26
CA SER A 360 -21.24 13.05 0.83
C SER A 360 -20.12 13.98 0.37
N LYS A 361 -19.64 13.87 -0.89
CA LYS A 361 -18.51 14.67 -1.43
C LYS A 361 -18.71 16.18 -1.25
N PHE A 362 -19.90 16.70 -1.60
CA PHE A 362 -20.20 18.11 -1.41
C PHE A 362 -20.22 18.56 0.07
N LEU A 363 -20.73 17.68 0.93
CA LEU A 363 -20.79 17.98 2.38
C LEU A 363 -19.40 18.00 3.01
N VAL A 364 -18.51 17.10 2.56
CA VAL A 364 -17.09 17.09 2.98
C VAL A 364 -16.42 18.41 2.60
N ALA A 365 -16.53 18.84 1.35
CA ALA A 365 -15.98 20.11 0.90
C ALA A 365 -16.52 21.31 1.70
N LEU A 366 -17.82 21.33 2.01
CA LEU A 366 -18.44 22.39 2.82
C LEU A 366 -17.96 22.38 4.27
N ARG A 367 -17.77 21.22 4.88
CA ARG A 367 -17.23 21.07 6.24
C ARG A 367 -15.78 21.54 6.31
N GLU A 368 -14.96 21.18 5.33
CA GLU A 368 -13.57 21.62 5.24
C GLU A 368 -13.49 23.15 5.04
N ALA A 369 -14.32 23.73 4.17
CA ALA A 369 -14.41 25.19 4.03
C ALA A 369 -14.81 25.87 5.36
N GLY A 370 -15.76 25.29 6.09
CA GLY A 370 -16.16 25.77 7.41
C GLY A 370 -15.05 25.69 8.45
N SER A 371 -14.30 24.60 8.48
CA SER A 371 -13.11 24.41 9.32
C SER A 371 -12.04 25.47 8.98
N GLY A 372 -11.75 25.66 7.69
CA GLY A 372 -10.82 26.67 7.20
C GLY A 372 -11.24 28.10 7.55
N LEU A 373 -12.54 28.40 7.50
CA LEU A 373 -13.06 29.69 7.90
C LEU A 373 -12.85 29.97 9.42
N ILE A 374 -13.18 29.00 10.27
CA ILE A 374 -13.02 29.12 11.71
C ILE A 374 -11.53 29.31 12.06
N SER A 375 -10.68 28.44 11.54
CA SER A 375 -9.22 28.51 11.75
C SER A 375 -8.64 29.82 11.20
N GLY A 376 -9.08 30.23 10.01
CA GLY A 376 -8.68 31.47 9.38
C GLY A 376 -9.08 32.71 10.16
N VAL A 377 -10.29 32.74 10.72
CA VAL A 377 -10.75 33.85 11.59
C VAL A 377 -9.91 33.94 12.86
N VAL A 378 -9.64 32.83 13.52
CA VAL A 378 -8.81 32.79 14.74
C VAL A 378 -7.39 33.28 14.44
N CYS A 379 -6.73 32.71 13.41
CA CYS A 379 -5.39 33.11 13.01
C CYS A 379 -5.34 34.57 12.49
N GLY A 380 -6.37 34.98 11.74
CA GLY A 380 -6.50 36.33 11.21
C GLY A 380 -6.62 37.40 12.33
N ILE A 381 -7.45 37.15 13.34
CA ILE A 381 -7.59 38.03 14.51
C ILE A 381 -6.26 38.12 15.28
N LEU A 382 -5.61 36.95 15.49
CA LEU A 382 -4.31 36.93 16.18
C LEU A 382 -3.27 37.76 15.41
N LEU A 383 -3.22 37.62 14.10
CA LEU A 383 -2.30 38.36 13.24
C LEU A 383 -2.63 39.88 13.24
N ILE A 384 -3.91 40.25 13.22
CA ILE A 384 -4.35 41.66 13.37
C ILE A 384 -3.81 42.24 14.66
N ILE A 385 -4.00 41.56 15.79
CA ILE A 385 -3.50 42.03 17.11
C ILE A 385 -1.98 42.19 17.06
N CYS A 386 -1.24 41.22 16.53
CA CYS A 386 0.21 41.31 16.43
C CYS A 386 0.67 42.52 15.60
N ILE A 387 0.05 42.75 14.43
CA ILE A 387 0.42 43.84 13.54
C ILE A 387 0.08 45.22 14.20
N VAL A 388 -1.07 45.33 14.86
CA VAL A 388 -1.46 46.56 15.54
C VAL A 388 -0.48 46.88 16.69
N VAL A 389 -0.08 45.87 17.46
CA VAL A 389 0.86 46.05 18.59
C VAL A 389 2.27 46.40 18.09
N LEU A 390 2.77 45.71 17.08
CA LEU A 390 4.14 45.86 16.61
C LEU A 390 4.34 47.05 15.67
N HIS A 391 3.39 47.25 14.74
CA HIS A 391 3.54 48.22 13.65
C HIS A 391 2.62 49.46 13.83
N ARG A 392 1.62 49.41 14.73
CA ARG A 392 0.62 50.47 14.96
C ARG A 392 -0.16 50.88 13.70
N GLN A 393 -0.36 49.97 12.76
CA GLN A 393 -1.06 50.18 11.50
C GLN A 393 -2.36 49.33 11.43
N PRO A 394 -3.50 49.84 11.96
CA PRO A 394 -4.71 49.04 12.06
C PRO A 394 -5.32 48.69 10.69
N ILE A 395 -5.21 49.56 9.69
CA ILE A 395 -5.75 49.32 8.34
C ILE A 395 -4.96 48.18 7.66
N LEU A 396 -3.64 48.27 7.69
CA LEU A 396 -2.77 47.18 7.18
C LEU A 396 -3.07 45.86 7.89
N ALA A 397 -3.21 45.90 9.23
CA ALA A 397 -3.52 44.72 10.03
C ALA A 397 -4.83 44.05 9.57
N THR A 398 -5.88 44.87 9.32
CA THR A 398 -7.17 44.35 8.87
C THR A 398 -7.09 43.72 7.46
N ILE A 399 -6.32 44.33 6.56
CA ILE A 399 -6.12 43.80 5.20
C ILE A 399 -5.37 42.46 5.27
N VAL A 400 -4.26 42.40 6.02
CA VAL A 400 -3.44 41.18 6.14
C VAL A 400 -4.21 40.04 6.82
N GLY A 401 -4.88 40.37 7.97
CA GLY A 401 -5.66 39.35 8.70
C GLY A 401 -6.89 38.88 7.94
N GLY A 402 -7.59 39.79 7.23
CA GLY A 402 -8.70 39.42 6.35
C GLY A 402 -8.26 38.57 5.17
N SER A 403 -7.11 38.89 4.56
CA SER A 403 -6.50 38.09 3.50
C SER A 403 -6.09 36.70 3.98
N LEU A 404 -5.51 36.60 5.19
CA LEU A 404 -5.17 35.32 5.80
C LEU A 404 -6.41 34.46 6.01
N THR A 405 -7.49 35.04 6.55
CA THR A 405 -8.77 34.33 6.75
C THR A 405 -9.31 33.78 5.43
N ALA A 406 -9.36 34.59 4.39
CA ALA A 406 -9.83 34.19 3.07
C ALA A 406 -8.91 33.14 2.42
N ALA A 407 -7.59 33.35 2.51
CA ALA A 407 -6.60 32.43 1.95
C ALA A 407 -6.65 31.04 2.62
N MET A 408 -6.73 30.98 3.96
CA MET A 408 -6.88 29.72 4.69
C MET A 408 -8.20 29.01 4.36
N THR A 409 -9.32 29.76 4.25
CA THR A 409 -10.61 29.17 3.90
C THR A 409 -10.57 28.50 2.51
N VAL A 410 -10.03 29.23 1.53
CA VAL A 410 -9.93 28.72 0.15
C VAL A 410 -8.87 27.61 0.08
N GLY A 411 -7.75 27.75 0.78
CA GLY A 411 -6.69 26.73 0.84
C GLY A 411 -7.19 25.41 1.39
N THR A 412 -7.94 25.43 2.50
CA THR A 412 -8.57 24.23 3.08
C THR A 412 -9.59 23.62 2.13
N LEU A 413 -10.42 24.46 1.49
CA LEU A 413 -11.39 24.00 0.50
C LEU A 413 -10.70 23.29 -0.69
N MET A 414 -9.62 23.87 -1.22
CA MET A 414 -8.87 23.28 -2.34
C MET A 414 -8.19 21.97 -1.95
N GLY A 415 -7.66 21.90 -0.71
CA GLY A 415 -7.11 20.65 -0.16
C GLY A 415 -8.11 19.50 -0.11
N ALA A 416 -9.42 19.79 0.04
CA ALA A 416 -10.46 18.78 -0.03
C ALA A 416 -10.97 18.52 -1.46
N VAL A 417 -11.18 19.59 -2.24
CA VAL A 417 -11.86 19.50 -3.56
C VAL A 417 -10.96 18.82 -4.61
N ILE A 418 -9.65 19.07 -4.59
CA ILE A 418 -8.73 18.52 -5.58
C ILE A 418 -8.70 17.00 -5.53
N PRO A 419 -8.47 16.32 -4.38
CA PRO A 419 -8.52 14.86 -4.30
C PRO A 419 -9.88 14.29 -4.71
N LEU A 420 -10.99 14.95 -4.32
CA LEU A 420 -12.34 14.53 -4.71
C LEU A 420 -12.57 14.58 -6.23
N ILE A 421 -11.97 15.57 -6.91
CA ILE A 421 -12.03 15.67 -8.38
C ILE A 421 -11.17 14.56 -9.01
N MET A 422 -9.97 14.31 -8.48
CA MET A 422 -9.07 13.27 -8.99
C MET A 422 -9.72 11.88 -8.87
N ASN A 423 -10.27 11.56 -7.72
CA ASN A 423 -11.04 10.34 -7.50
C ASN A 423 -12.22 10.19 -8.49
N LYS A 424 -12.92 11.28 -8.79
CA LYS A 424 -14.01 11.26 -9.78
C LYS A 424 -13.52 11.04 -11.22
N LEU A 425 -12.30 11.39 -11.52
CA LEU A 425 -11.66 11.18 -12.83
C LEU A 425 -10.94 9.83 -12.92
N ASN A 426 -11.07 8.97 -11.92
CA ASN A 426 -10.33 7.71 -11.76
C ASN A 426 -8.81 7.95 -11.79
N ILE A 427 -8.37 9.03 -11.17
CA ILE A 427 -6.97 9.33 -10.90
C ILE A 427 -6.79 9.19 -9.40
N ASP A 428 -5.74 8.51 -8.98
CA ASP A 428 -5.44 8.34 -7.58
C ASP A 428 -5.37 9.70 -6.83
N PRO A 429 -6.17 9.87 -5.77
CA PRO A 429 -6.23 11.10 -4.99
C PRO A 429 -4.90 11.49 -4.33
N ALA A 430 -4.05 10.54 -3.98
CA ALA A 430 -2.76 10.79 -3.33
C ALA A 430 -1.74 11.50 -4.25
N VAL A 431 -1.92 11.41 -5.57
CA VAL A 431 -1.13 12.18 -6.55
C VAL A 431 -1.26 13.70 -6.33
N ALA A 432 -2.37 14.18 -5.71
CA ALA A 432 -2.50 15.56 -5.24
C ALA A 432 -1.58 15.85 -4.05
N SER A 433 -0.28 15.62 -4.18
CA SER A 433 0.70 15.71 -3.08
C SER A 433 0.64 17.01 -2.28
N GLY A 434 1.11 16.96 -1.02
CA GLY A 434 1.19 18.13 -0.15
C GLY A 434 1.91 19.33 -0.79
N PRO A 435 3.12 19.16 -1.37
CA PRO A 435 3.82 20.22 -2.08
C PRO A 435 3.06 20.80 -3.29
N PHE A 436 2.32 19.97 -4.03
CA PHE A 436 1.49 20.43 -5.15
C PHE A 436 0.34 21.34 -4.66
N ILE A 437 -0.40 20.89 -3.65
CA ILE A 437 -1.47 21.67 -3.02
C ILE A 437 -0.94 22.98 -2.44
N THR A 438 0.23 22.93 -1.78
CA THR A 438 0.87 24.15 -1.24
C THR A 438 1.15 25.16 -2.36
N THR A 439 1.68 24.72 -3.50
CA THR A 439 2.00 25.62 -4.61
C THR A 439 0.75 26.23 -5.26
N ILE A 440 -0.32 25.46 -5.41
CA ILE A 440 -1.62 25.99 -5.87
C ILE A 440 -2.16 27.03 -4.88
N ASN A 441 -2.10 26.71 -3.59
CA ASN A 441 -2.54 27.61 -2.54
C ASN A 441 -1.71 28.88 -2.45
N ASP A 442 -0.41 28.83 -2.75
CA ASP A 442 0.45 30.02 -2.87
C ASP A 442 -0.07 30.97 -3.96
N ILE A 443 -0.38 30.44 -5.14
CA ILE A 443 -0.93 31.26 -6.23
C ILE A 443 -2.24 31.92 -5.81
N ILE A 444 -3.17 31.12 -5.27
CA ILE A 444 -4.50 31.60 -4.86
C ILE A 444 -4.40 32.62 -3.72
N SER A 445 -3.59 32.34 -2.70
CA SER A 445 -3.41 33.21 -1.55
C SER A 445 -2.78 34.55 -1.93
N MET A 446 -1.83 34.55 -2.89
CA MET A 446 -1.23 35.78 -3.40
C MET A 446 -2.23 36.61 -4.20
N LEU A 447 -3.08 35.97 -5.03
CA LEU A 447 -4.16 36.65 -5.73
C LEU A 447 -5.15 37.34 -4.75
N ILE A 448 -5.56 36.61 -3.70
CA ILE A 448 -6.46 37.13 -2.67
C ILE A 448 -5.78 38.29 -1.95
N TYR A 449 -4.55 38.12 -1.50
CA TYR A 449 -3.81 39.10 -0.71
C TYR A 449 -3.57 40.40 -1.48
N PHE A 450 -2.96 40.30 -2.65
CA PHE A 450 -2.67 41.49 -3.45
C PHE A 450 -3.92 42.11 -4.06
N GLY A 451 -4.93 41.26 -4.38
CA GLY A 451 -6.25 41.75 -4.82
C GLY A 451 -6.90 42.65 -3.74
N LEU A 452 -6.93 42.19 -2.51
CA LEU A 452 -7.44 42.98 -1.37
C LEU A 452 -6.57 44.23 -1.08
N ALA A 453 -5.24 44.07 -1.04
CA ALA A 453 -4.31 45.15 -0.82
C ALA A 453 -4.44 46.26 -1.89
N THR A 454 -4.52 45.88 -3.16
CA THR A 454 -4.67 46.83 -4.28
C THR A 454 -6.03 47.54 -4.25
N THR A 455 -7.12 46.79 -3.98
CA THR A 455 -8.47 47.36 -3.92
C THR A 455 -8.62 48.37 -2.76
N LEU A 456 -7.98 48.06 -1.63
CA LEU A 456 -8.03 48.92 -0.42
C LEU A 456 -6.83 49.85 -0.32
N MET A 457 -6.05 50.03 -1.38
CA MET A 457 -4.84 50.87 -1.43
C MET A 457 -5.11 52.32 -0.96
N SER A 458 -6.28 52.89 -1.36
CA SER A 458 -6.66 54.25 -0.99
C SER A 458 -6.81 54.49 0.52
N TYR A 459 -6.93 53.43 1.29
CA TYR A 459 -6.99 53.48 2.76
C TYR A 459 -5.63 53.23 3.41
N LEU A 460 -4.65 52.75 2.65
CA LEU A 460 -3.28 52.46 3.12
C LEU A 460 -2.35 53.66 2.97
N ILE A 461 -2.62 54.51 1.99
CA ILE A 461 -1.90 55.73 1.66
C ILE A 461 -2.71 56.94 2.15
#